data_35e7ff10990d65b7a4406037701f47ec
#
_entry.id   35e7ff10990d65b7a4406037701f47ec
#
_cell.length_a   1.000
_cell.length_b   1.000
_cell.length_c   1.000
_cell.angle_alpha   90.00
_cell.angle_beta   90.00
_cell.angle_gamma   90.00
#
_symmetry.space_group_name_H-M   'P 1'
#
loop_
_entity.id
_entity.type
_entity.pdbx_description
1 polymer ?
#
loop_
_entity_poly.entity_id
_entity_poly.type
_entity_poly.pdbx_seq_one_letter_code
_entity_poly.pdbx_strand_id
1 'polypeptide(L)'
;MTAENRRFLLPPIINRILTLLTEQGFAAYVVGGAVRDLLLGKTPGDFDVATSARPESVISILEPAGFTVVGELGQNFGVVVVHRDSQTVEIATFRGEAYGGDAHKPEQVWYCDDLEADLSRRDFTVNAMALDQSGNVYDYHGGRQDLQQKILRTVGDAPARYQEDALRMYRACRFVGQLGFDYVQRQGAGPAFGQPQTPYYLPQSYSFPVSRSAGLSLERVRTELDKLLLGKWAGKGLILMMATGLAAGRCRVREQGTYREIDVLPELEHLAGLPQNQRFHCYDVWEHTLAAVDNSPRQLAIRWALLLHDVAKGLPGIRTLNKEGQPSDHGHEAGQGHIRQHRPGHHEGTGHGRL
;
A
#
# COMPACT_ATOMS: atom_id res chain seq x y z
N MET A 1 0.93 -37.05 3.66
CA MET A 1 2.03 -36.27 4.27
C MET A 1 1.41 -34.95 4.70
N THR A 2 1.18 -34.79 5.98
CA THR A 2 0.60 -33.59 6.60
C THR A 2 1.52 -32.39 6.38
N ALA A 3 0.94 -31.21 6.20
CA ALA A 3 1.64 -29.95 5.88
C ALA A 3 2.64 -29.47 6.97
N GLU A 4 2.86 -30.25 8.02
CA GLU A 4 3.58 -29.87 9.23
C GLU A 4 5.11 -30.02 9.17
N ASN A 5 5.68 -30.56 8.10
CA ASN A 5 7.13 -30.79 8.00
C ASN A 5 7.79 -30.12 6.79
N ARG A 6 7.30 -28.98 6.32
CA ARG A 6 8.08 -28.15 5.40
C ARG A 6 9.15 -27.41 6.19
N ARG A 7 10.37 -27.90 6.15
CA ARG A 7 11.54 -27.14 6.61
C ARG A 7 11.66 -25.92 5.69
N PHE A 8 11.36 -24.75 6.19
CA PHE A 8 11.57 -23.48 5.48
C PHE A 8 13.08 -23.26 5.32
N LEU A 9 13.55 -23.09 4.09
CA LEU A 9 14.94 -22.76 3.81
C LEU A 9 15.12 -21.24 4.06
N LEU A 10 15.67 -20.91 5.23
CA LEU A 10 16.08 -19.54 5.54
C LEU A 10 17.47 -19.28 4.94
N PRO A 11 17.73 -18.04 4.45
CA PRO A 11 19.06 -17.65 4.00
C PRO A 11 20.13 -17.85 5.09
N PRO A 12 21.39 -18.19 4.73
CA PRO A 12 22.44 -18.41 5.70
C PRO A 12 22.65 -17.25 6.68
N ILE A 13 22.54 -16.01 6.19
CA ILE A 13 22.65 -14.79 7.03
C ILE A 13 21.57 -14.74 8.11
N ILE A 14 20.33 -15.07 7.75
CA ILE A 14 19.20 -15.10 8.69
C ILE A 14 19.40 -16.19 9.73
N ASN A 15 19.73 -17.41 9.30
CA ASN A 15 20.04 -18.49 10.23
C ASN A 15 21.17 -18.09 11.20
N ARG A 16 22.21 -17.43 10.71
CA ARG A 16 23.33 -16.98 11.55
C ARG A 16 22.89 -15.94 12.59
N ILE A 17 22.05 -14.97 12.19
CA ILE A 17 21.51 -13.97 13.13
C ILE A 17 20.66 -14.65 14.21
N LEU A 18 19.70 -15.51 13.80
CA LEU A 18 18.87 -16.23 14.76
C LEU A 18 19.69 -17.08 15.72
N THR A 19 20.71 -17.80 15.23
CA THR A 19 21.59 -18.62 16.06
C THR A 19 22.33 -17.76 17.09
N LEU A 20 22.97 -16.67 16.65
CA LEU A 20 23.75 -15.81 17.55
C LEU A 20 22.92 -15.20 18.67
N LEU A 21 21.70 -14.76 18.36
CA LEU A 21 20.78 -14.19 19.36
C LEU A 21 20.28 -15.27 20.33
N THR A 22 19.92 -16.44 19.83
CA THR A 22 19.39 -17.53 20.67
C THR A 22 20.46 -18.18 21.55
N GLU A 23 21.71 -18.29 21.09
CA GLU A 23 22.85 -18.75 21.89
C GLU A 23 23.15 -17.83 23.09
N GLN A 24 22.76 -16.55 23.00
CA GLN A 24 22.85 -15.58 24.10
C GLN A 24 21.57 -15.49 24.95
N GLY A 25 20.62 -16.43 24.74
CA GLY A 25 19.41 -16.54 25.54
C GLY A 25 18.27 -15.63 25.11
N PHE A 26 18.38 -14.93 23.97
CA PHE A 26 17.32 -14.08 23.45
C PHE A 26 16.39 -14.86 22.52
N ALA A 27 15.07 -14.59 22.60
CA ALA A 27 14.13 -15.03 21.60
C ALA A 27 14.36 -14.29 20.27
N ALA A 28 14.37 -15.01 19.15
CA ALA A 28 14.57 -14.43 17.83
C ALA A 28 13.78 -15.17 16.74
N TYR A 29 13.09 -14.43 15.89
CA TYR A 29 12.20 -14.99 14.87
C TYR A 29 12.29 -14.17 13.56
N VAL A 30 12.11 -14.85 12.44
CA VAL A 30 11.71 -14.19 11.20
C VAL A 30 10.25 -13.78 11.34
N VAL A 31 9.87 -12.58 10.86
CA VAL A 31 8.53 -12.04 11.03
C VAL A 31 7.97 -11.37 9.77
N GLY A 32 6.69 -11.08 9.77
CA GLY A 32 6.08 -10.21 8.78
C GLY A 32 5.89 -10.82 7.40
N GLY A 33 6.21 -10.04 6.36
CA GLY A 33 6.02 -10.41 4.96
C GLY A 33 6.76 -11.67 4.54
N ALA A 34 7.95 -11.89 5.09
CA ALA A 34 8.75 -13.10 4.81
C ALA A 34 8.03 -14.38 5.21
N VAL A 35 7.45 -14.43 6.42
CA VAL A 35 6.70 -15.61 6.88
C VAL A 35 5.48 -15.87 6.00
N ARG A 36 4.73 -14.82 5.68
CA ARG A 36 3.60 -14.92 4.73
C ARG A 36 4.03 -15.51 3.39
N ASP A 37 5.10 -14.98 2.81
CA ASP A 37 5.53 -15.38 1.48
C ASP A 37 6.08 -16.82 1.47
N LEU A 38 6.82 -17.22 2.51
CA LEU A 38 7.25 -18.61 2.70
C LEU A 38 6.04 -19.58 2.82
N LEU A 39 5.01 -19.22 3.58
CA LEU A 39 3.79 -20.01 3.71
C LEU A 39 3.02 -20.13 2.40
N LEU A 40 3.08 -19.09 1.54
CA LEU A 40 2.52 -19.10 0.17
C LEU A 40 3.40 -19.83 -0.83
N GLY A 41 4.55 -20.38 -0.42
CA GLY A 41 5.50 -21.05 -1.31
C GLY A 41 6.25 -20.11 -2.26
N LYS A 42 6.35 -18.83 -1.88
CA LYS A 42 7.09 -17.81 -2.62
C LYS A 42 8.45 -17.57 -1.97
N THR A 43 9.40 -17.04 -2.75
CA THR A 43 10.67 -16.53 -2.22
C THR A 43 10.44 -15.11 -1.70
N PRO A 44 10.68 -14.83 -0.39
CA PRO A 44 10.62 -13.49 0.15
C PRO A 44 11.64 -12.56 -0.52
N GLY A 45 11.26 -11.28 -0.69
CA GLY A 45 12.16 -10.25 -1.20
C GLY A 45 13.12 -9.72 -0.13
N ASP A 46 12.66 -9.68 1.12
CA ASP A 46 13.36 -9.24 2.30
C ASP A 46 13.02 -10.13 3.50
N PHE A 47 13.86 -10.08 4.52
CA PHE A 47 13.65 -10.82 5.77
C PHE A 47 13.84 -9.86 6.93
N ASP A 48 12.78 -9.68 7.70
CA ASP A 48 12.82 -8.96 8.97
C ASP A 48 12.95 -9.95 10.12
N VAL A 49 13.75 -9.59 11.11
CA VAL A 49 13.93 -10.35 12.36
C VAL A 49 13.33 -9.55 13.51
N ALA A 50 12.60 -10.23 14.39
CA ALA A 50 12.15 -9.68 15.66
C ALA A 50 12.79 -10.45 16.82
N THR A 51 13.21 -9.76 17.89
CA THR A 51 13.93 -10.36 19.02
C THR A 51 13.56 -9.72 20.34
N SER A 52 13.74 -10.46 21.44
CA SER A 52 13.67 -9.90 22.80
C SER A 52 14.95 -9.11 23.18
N ALA A 53 16.04 -9.23 22.40
CA ALA A 53 17.26 -8.48 22.63
C ALA A 53 17.05 -6.97 22.41
N ARG A 54 17.57 -6.14 23.31
CA ARG A 54 17.59 -4.70 23.14
C ARG A 54 18.61 -4.30 22.04
N PRO A 55 18.47 -3.12 21.41
CA PRO A 55 19.35 -2.70 20.33
C PRO A 55 20.85 -2.82 20.68
N GLU A 56 21.23 -2.43 21.90
CA GLU A 56 22.61 -2.49 22.37
C GLU A 56 23.12 -3.93 22.45
N SER A 57 22.27 -4.86 22.88
CA SER A 57 22.59 -6.29 22.92
C SER A 57 22.71 -6.87 21.51
N VAL A 58 21.80 -6.49 20.59
CA VAL A 58 21.89 -6.90 19.19
C VAL A 58 23.22 -6.48 18.57
N ILE A 59 23.64 -5.23 18.79
CA ILE A 59 24.91 -4.67 18.29
C ILE A 59 26.08 -5.45 18.90
N SER A 60 26.11 -5.58 20.22
CA SER A 60 27.23 -6.24 20.94
C SER A 60 27.42 -7.72 20.55
N ILE A 61 26.35 -8.40 20.11
CA ILE A 61 26.37 -9.79 19.65
C ILE A 61 26.82 -9.89 18.19
N LEU A 62 26.32 -9.01 17.32
CA LEU A 62 26.47 -9.17 15.88
C LEU A 62 27.75 -8.52 15.33
N GLU A 63 28.22 -7.39 15.87
CA GLU A 63 29.43 -6.75 15.39
C GLU A 63 30.70 -7.66 15.54
N PRO A 64 30.95 -8.33 16.67
CA PRO A 64 32.06 -9.27 16.79
C PRO A 64 31.96 -10.47 15.85
N ALA A 65 30.71 -10.81 15.41
CA ALA A 65 30.44 -11.89 14.45
C ALA A 65 30.61 -11.45 12.98
N GLY A 66 31.06 -10.21 12.73
CA GLY A 66 31.38 -9.69 11.40
C GLY A 66 30.20 -9.06 10.66
N PHE A 67 29.17 -8.62 11.39
CA PHE A 67 28.11 -7.78 10.84
C PHE A 67 28.47 -6.30 11.02
N THR A 68 28.16 -5.50 10.02
CA THR A 68 28.31 -4.04 10.11
C THR A 68 26.94 -3.42 10.45
N VAL A 69 26.89 -2.64 11.53
CA VAL A 69 25.70 -1.87 11.88
C VAL A 69 25.60 -0.65 10.96
N VAL A 70 24.45 -0.50 10.29
CA VAL A 70 24.21 0.58 9.33
C VAL A 70 23.28 1.62 9.97
N GLY A 71 23.88 2.75 10.38
CA GLY A 71 23.16 3.95 10.79
C GLY A 71 22.58 3.94 12.21
N GLU A 72 22.53 5.12 12.82
CA GLU A 72 21.91 5.37 14.13
C GLU A 72 20.38 5.54 14.07
N LEU A 73 19.79 5.58 12.86
CA LEU A 73 18.42 6.04 12.61
C LEU A 73 17.32 5.15 13.20
N GLY A 74 17.60 3.89 13.50
CA GLY A 74 16.58 2.95 14.02
C GLY A 74 16.65 2.71 15.52
N GLN A 75 17.74 3.07 16.21
CA GLN A 75 17.97 2.73 17.63
C GLN A 75 16.89 3.35 18.55
N ASN A 76 16.46 4.58 18.28
CA ASN A 76 15.38 5.26 19.02
C ASN A 76 14.00 4.59 18.88
N PHE A 77 13.83 3.72 17.89
CA PHE A 77 12.60 2.96 17.64
C PHE A 77 12.76 1.44 17.84
N GLY A 78 13.92 1.02 18.39
CA GLY A 78 14.19 -0.39 18.65
C GLY A 78 14.49 -1.22 17.41
N VAL A 79 14.98 -0.61 16.33
CA VAL A 79 15.37 -1.29 15.10
C VAL A 79 16.86 -1.12 14.86
N VAL A 80 17.58 -2.23 14.65
CA VAL A 80 18.99 -2.26 14.24
C VAL A 80 19.05 -2.79 12.82
N VAL A 81 19.70 -2.06 11.95
CA VAL A 81 19.94 -2.49 10.56
C VAL A 81 21.37 -3.02 10.47
N VAL A 82 21.53 -4.27 10.07
CA VAL A 82 22.84 -4.89 9.89
C VAL A 82 23.08 -5.25 8.44
N HIS A 83 24.35 -5.15 8.05
CA HIS A 83 24.82 -5.48 6.70
C HIS A 83 25.93 -6.52 6.76
N ARG A 84 25.84 -7.54 5.89
CA ARG A 84 26.88 -8.53 5.67
C ARG A 84 26.72 -9.18 4.29
N ASP A 85 27.81 -9.43 3.59
CA ASP A 85 27.83 -10.13 2.29
C ASP A 85 26.83 -9.56 1.27
N SER A 86 26.78 -8.22 1.14
CA SER A 86 25.85 -7.47 0.28
C SER A 86 24.36 -7.66 0.63
N GLN A 87 24.05 -8.19 1.79
CA GLN A 87 22.68 -8.34 2.30
C GLN A 87 22.44 -7.43 3.50
N THR A 88 21.26 -6.83 3.56
CA THR A 88 20.84 -5.98 4.67
C THR A 88 19.66 -6.64 5.37
N VAL A 89 19.69 -6.67 6.70
CA VAL A 89 18.63 -7.24 7.54
C VAL A 89 18.20 -6.23 8.60
N GLU A 90 16.90 -6.02 8.73
CA GLU A 90 16.33 -5.23 9.82
C GLU A 90 16.01 -6.15 11.01
N ILE A 91 16.49 -5.76 12.20
CA ILE A 91 16.29 -6.49 13.45
C ILE A 91 15.57 -5.58 14.43
N ALA A 92 14.32 -5.89 14.72
CA ALA A 92 13.47 -5.11 15.61
C ALA A 92 13.38 -5.76 16.99
N THR A 93 13.58 -4.97 18.06
CA THR A 93 13.28 -5.41 19.42
C THR A 93 11.77 -5.51 19.61
N PHE A 94 11.28 -6.58 20.27
CA PHE A 94 9.87 -6.70 20.63
C PHE A 94 9.42 -5.49 21.42
N ARG A 95 8.27 -4.95 21.03
CA ARG A 95 7.74 -3.76 21.65
C ARG A 95 6.22 -3.72 21.68
N GLY A 96 5.71 -3.08 22.72
CA GLY A 96 4.33 -2.60 22.76
C GLY A 96 4.27 -1.13 22.35
N GLU A 97 3.12 -0.70 21.90
CA GLU A 97 2.87 0.68 21.46
C GLU A 97 1.54 1.16 22.04
N ALA A 98 1.47 2.41 22.50
CA ALA A 98 0.22 3.10 22.80
C ALA A 98 0.09 4.31 21.91
N TYR A 99 -1.10 4.52 21.37
CA TYR A 99 -1.41 5.60 20.44
C TYR A 99 -2.31 6.63 21.09
N GLY A 100 -2.07 7.91 20.78
CA GLY A 100 -2.86 9.05 21.22
C GLY A 100 -3.49 9.80 20.06
N GLY A 101 -3.44 11.13 20.12
CA GLY A 101 -4.08 12.00 19.12
C GLY A 101 -3.42 12.02 17.74
N ASP A 102 -2.13 11.71 17.64
CA ASP A 102 -1.42 11.72 16.35
C ASP A 102 -1.81 10.48 15.50
N ALA A 103 -2.09 10.70 14.22
CA ALA A 103 -2.62 9.68 13.30
C ALA A 103 -1.60 8.61 12.86
N HIS A 104 -0.34 8.68 13.31
CA HIS A 104 0.72 7.83 12.75
C HIS A 104 1.98 7.69 13.59
N LYS A 105 1.98 8.21 14.81
CA LYS A 105 3.07 8.02 15.76
C LYS A 105 2.51 7.52 17.08
N PRO A 106 3.05 6.42 17.62
CA PRO A 106 2.72 6.04 18.98
C PRO A 106 3.21 7.14 19.94
N GLU A 107 2.40 7.46 20.94
CA GLU A 107 2.80 8.36 22.03
C GLU A 107 3.80 7.70 22.96
N GLN A 108 3.66 6.41 23.15
CA GLN A 108 4.55 5.62 23.99
C GLN A 108 4.97 4.33 23.28
N VAL A 109 6.24 4.01 23.37
CA VAL A 109 6.83 2.75 22.92
C VAL A 109 7.59 2.17 24.10
N TRP A 110 7.33 0.93 24.45
CA TRP A 110 8.08 0.22 25.47
C TRP A 110 8.55 -1.13 24.94
N TYR A 111 9.72 -1.50 25.30
CA TYR A 111 10.24 -2.83 24.96
C TYR A 111 9.61 -3.89 25.85
N CYS A 112 9.31 -5.05 25.28
CA CYS A 112 8.80 -6.22 25.97
C CYS A 112 9.59 -7.48 25.57
N ASP A 113 9.36 -8.57 26.29
CA ASP A 113 9.97 -9.86 25.97
C ASP A 113 8.93 -10.84 25.39
N ASP A 114 7.71 -10.36 25.15
CA ASP A 114 6.57 -11.14 24.69
C ASP A 114 6.38 -10.99 23.17
N LEU A 115 6.52 -12.10 22.45
CA LEU A 115 6.30 -12.19 21.01
C LEU A 115 4.85 -11.87 20.62
N GLU A 116 3.86 -12.34 21.41
CA GLU A 116 2.45 -12.11 21.14
C GLU A 116 2.12 -10.61 21.17
N ALA A 117 2.69 -9.89 22.14
CA ALA A 117 2.53 -8.43 22.22
C ALA A 117 3.11 -7.73 20.99
N ASP A 118 4.30 -8.13 20.49
CA ASP A 118 4.87 -7.56 19.26
C ASP A 118 4.03 -7.88 18.02
N LEU A 119 3.49 -9.09 17.90
CA LEU A 119 2.65 -9.47 16.78
C LEU A 119 1.28 -8.78 16.83
N SER A 120 0.75 -8.53 18.03
CA SER A 120 -0.56 -7.88 18.23
C SER A 120 -0.63 -6.44 17.76
N ARG A 121 0.49 -5.70 17.70
CA ARG A 121 0.53 -4.31 17.21
C ARG A 121 0.64 -4.20 15.69
N ARG A 122 0.85 -5.32 14.97
CA ARG A 122 1.00 -5.32 13.51
C ARG A 122 -0.32 -5.01 12.80
N ASP A 123 -0.22 -4.73 11.51
CA ASP A 123 -1.36 -4.28 10.70
C ASP A 123 -2.36 -5.39 10.38
N PHE A 124 -1.90 -6.49 9.76
CA PHE A 124 -2.76 -7.55 9.23
C PHE A 124 -2.34 -8.92 9.76
N THR A 125 -3.31 -9.80 9.98
CA THR A 125 -3.11 -11.15 10.49
C THR A 125 -2.08 -11.93 9.67
N VAL A 126 -2.14 -11.82 8.33
CA VAL A 126 -1.22 -12.48 7.41
C VAL A 126 0.23 -11.99 7.51
N ASN A 127 0.47 -10.85 8.14
CA ASN A 127 1.79 -10.27 8.43
C ASN A 127 2.14 -10.34 9.92
N ALA A 128 1.23 -10.86 10.76
CA ALA A 128 1.39 -10.97 12.21
C ALA A 128 1.73 -12.41 12.63
N MET A 129 2.65 -13.02 11.91
CA MET A 129 3.17 -14.36 12.18
C MET A 129 4.69 -14.31 12.34
N ALA A 130 5.22 -15.25 13.11
CA ALA A 130 6.65 -15.42 13.33
C ALA A 130 7.07 -16.84 12.99
N LEU A 131 8.34 -17.01 12.60
CA LEU A 131 8.96 -18.28 12.24
C LEU A 131 10.29 -18.41 12.97
N ASP A 132 10.46 -19.48 13.74
CA ASP A 132 11.73 -19.78 14.40
C ASP A 132 12.71 -20.52 13.48
N GLN A 133 13.94 -20.70 13.95
CA GLN A 133 14.99 -21.42 13.23
C GLN A 133 14.65 -22.92 13.01
N SER A 134 13.81 -23.50 13.86
CA SER A 134 13.39 -24.90 13.75
C SER A 134 12.27 -25.10 12.72
N GLY A 135 11.69 -24.02 12.21
CA GLY A 135 10.59 -24.03 11.23
C GLY A 135 9.20 -24.01 11.88
N ASN A 136 9.11 -23.74 13.18
CA ASN A 136 7.81 -23.58 13.85
C ASN A 136 7.24 -22.19 13.53
N VAL A 137 5.96 -22.15 13.15
CA VAL A 137 5.22 -20.92 12.89
C VAL A 137 4.36 -20.56 14.10
N TYR A 138 4.57 -19.37 14.63
CA TYR A 138 3.79 -18.77 15.73
C TYR A 138 2.73 -17.86 15.12
N ASP A 139 1.46 -18.18 15.36
CA ASP A 139 0.30 -17.49 14.79
C ASP A 139 -0.79 -17.33 15.86
N TYR A 140 -0.82 -16.18 16.53
CA TYR A 140 -1.77 -15.84 17.58
C TYR A 140 -3.07 -15.22 17.05
N HIS A 141 -3.08 -14.81 15.78
CA HIS A 141 -4.17 -14.00 15.19
C HIS A 141 -4.87 -14.66 14.00
N GLY A 142 -4.56 -15.95 13.72
CA GLY A 142 -5.22 -16.71 12.65
C GLY A 142 -4.74 -16.35 11.24
N GLY A 143 -3.53 -15.82 11.11
CA GLY A 143 -2.93 -15.44 9.82
C GLY A 143 -2.80 -16.59 8.83
N ARG A 144 -2.51 -17.82 9.31
CA ARG A 144 -2.46 -19.04 8.46
C ARG A 144 -3.82 -19.36 7.86
N GLN A 145 -4.89 -19.24 8.66
CA GLN A 145 -6.25 -19.45 8.17
C GLN A 145 -6.63 -18.39 7.12
N ASP A 146 -6.35 -17.12 7.40
CA ASP A 146 -6.62 -16.03 6.47
C ASP A 146 -5.82 -16.18 5.16
N LEU A 147 -4.58 -16.68 5.20
CA LEU A 147 -3.81 -17.02 4.01
C LEU A 147 -4.48 -18.13 3.16
N GLN A 148 -4.97 -19.19 3.80
CA GLN A 148 -5.66 -20.29 3.10
C GLN A 148 -6.96 -19.80 2.46
N GLN A 149 -7.69 -18.91 3.13
CA GLN A 149 -8.96 -18.34 2.67
C GLN A 149 -8.75 -17.16 1.71
N LYS A 150 -7.51 -16.71 1.51
CA LYS A 150 -7.17 -15.51 0.74
C LYS A 150 -7.86 -14.26 1.25
N ILE A 151 -7.87 -14.09 2.55
CA ILE A 151 -8.48 -12.95 3.24
C ILE A 151 -7.38 -12.02 3.75
N LEU A 152 -7.59 -10.71 3.61
CA LEU A 152 -6.82 -9.66 4.27
C LEU A 152 -7.65 -9.10 5.42
N ARG A 153 -7.24 -9.36 6.64
CA ARG A 153 -7.89 -8.95 7.89
C ARG A 153 -6.91 -8.21 8.79
N THR A 154 -7.38 -7.16 9.47
CA THR A 154 -6.56 -6.48 10.49
C THR A 154 -6.36 -7.37 11.72
N VAL A 155 -5.26 -7.15 12.41
CA VAL A 155 -5.07 -7.70 13.76
C VAL A 155 -6.01 -6.95 14.70
N GLY A 156 -6.96 -7.63 15.33
CA GLY A 156 -7.96 -7.00 16.18
C GLY A 156 -9.03 -6.19 15.42
N ASP A 157 -9.56 -5.15 16.06
CA ASP A 157 -10.63 -4.34 15.50
C ASP A 157 -10.13 -3.34 14.45
N ALA A 158 -10.66 -3.41 13.23
CA ALA A 158 -10.18 -2.62 12.12
C ALA A 158 -10.32 -1.10 12.32
N PRO A 159 -11.47 -0.55 12.76
CA PRO A 159 -11.58 0.86 13.08
C PRO A 159 -10.54 1.35 14.09
N ALA A 160 -10.30 0.60 15.17
CA ALA A 160 -9.29 0.94 16.17
C ALA A 160 -7.88 0.96 15.54
N ARG A 161 -7.53 -0.05 14.75
CA ARG A 161 -6.23 -0.12 14.06
C ARG A 161 -5.98 1.04 13.11
N TYR A 162 -7.01 1.51 12.41
CA TYR A 162 -6.90 2.66 11.50
C TYR A 162 -6.89 4.01 12.24
N GLN A 163 -7.47 4.07 13.44
CA GLN A 163 -7.31 5.24 14.32
C GLN A 163 -5.89 5.36 14.87
N GLU A 164 -5.21 4.26 15.15
CA GLU A 164 -3.83 4.22 15.62
C GLU A 164 -2.84 4.69 14.52
N ASP A 165 -2.90 4.12 13.34
CA ASP A 165 -2.08 4.51 12.18
C ASP A 165 -2.93 4.51 10.91
N ALA A 166 -3.26 5.71 10.45
CA ALA A 166 -4.06 5.91 9.26
C ALA A 166 -3.41 5.36 7.97
N LEU A 167 -2.08 5.20 7.94
CA LEU A 167 -1.39 4.60 6.78
C LEU A 167 -1.83 3.16 6.54
N ARG A 168 -2.29 2.46 7.58
CA ARG A 168 -2.81 1.08 7.45
C ARG A 168 -3.99 0.98 6.49
N MET A 169 -4.76 2.06 6.26
CA MET A 169 -5.82 2.10 5.25
C MET A 169 -5.26 1.97 3.83
N TYR A 170 -4.23 2.76 3.50
CA TYR A 170 -3.53 2.66 2.20
C TYR A 170 -2.78 1.33 2.06
N ARG A 171 -2.21 0.83 3.16
CA ARG A 171 -1.58 -0.50 3.19
C ARG A 171 -2.60 -1.61 2.92
N ALA A 172 -3.85 -1.50 3.40
CA ALA A 172 -4.92 -2.45 3.07
C ALA A 172 -5.16 -2.50 1.56
N CYS A 173 -5.35 -1.35 0.92
CA CYS A 173 -5.51 -1.24 -0.52
C CYS A 173 -4.31 -1.84 -1.28
N ARG A 174 -3.08 -1.52 -0.83
CA ARG A 174 -1.86 -2.08 -1.40
C ARG A 174 -1.82 -3.60 -1.30
N PHE A 175 -2.07 -4.19 -0.12
CA PHE A 175 -1.99 -5.64 0.06
C PHE A 175 -3.10 -6.36 -0.73
N VAL A 176 -4.30 -5.80 -0.83
CA VAL A 176 -5.35 -6.31 -1.74
C VAL A 176 -4.83 -6.31 -3.18
N GLY A 177 -4.21 -5.22 -3.64
CA GLY A 177 -3.65 -5.11 -4.98
C GLY A 177 -2.45 -6.04 -5.24
N GLN A 178 -1.64 -6.35 -4.23
CA GLN A 178 -0.48 -7.22 -4.37
C GLN A 178 -0.81 -8.71 -4.23
N LEU A 179 -1.67 -9.06 -3.27
CA LEU A 179 -1.99 -10.45 -2.93
C LEU A 179 -3.21 -10.99 -3.68
N GLY A 180 -4.12 -10.10 -4.14
CA GLY A 180 -5.41 -10.45 -4.73
C GLY A 180 -6.43 -10.97 -3.72
N PHE A 181 -6.16 -10.79 -2.42
CA PHE A 181 -7.01 -11.25 -1.33
C PHE A 181 -8.26 -10.39 -1.19
N ASP A 182 -9.29 -10.95 -0.59
CA ASP A 182 -10.50 -10.22 -0.23
C ASP A 182 -10.29 -9.51 1.11
N TYR A 183 -10.60 -8.21 1.15
CA TYR A 183 -10.56 -7.48 2.40
C TYR A 183 -11.77 -7.80 3.27
N VAL A 184 -11.56 -8.04 4.58
CA VAL A 184 -12.62 -8.33 5.54
C VAL A 184 -12.44 -7.48 6.80
N GLN A 185 -13.44 -6.64 7.09
CA GLN A 185 -13.37 -5.70 8.22
C GLN A 185 -13.81 -6.30 9.56
N ARG A 186 -14.67 -7.33 9.59
CA ARG A 186 -15.21 -7.93 10.82
C ARG A 186 -14.76 -9.37 10.98
N GLN A 187 -14.50 -9.76 12.24
CA GLN A 187 -14.30 -11.18 12.57
C GLN A 187 -15.59 -11.96 12.28
N GLY A 188 -15.47 -13.14 11.68
CA GLY A 188 -16.61 -14.01 11.34
C GLY A 188 -17.38 -13.63 10.08
N ALA A 189 -17.13 -12.49 9.47
CA ALA A 189 -17.65 -12.19 8.14
C ALA A 189 -16.82 -12.98 7.12
N GLY A 190 -17.47 -13.84 6.35
CA GLY A 190 -16.90 -14.39 5.12
C GLY A 190 -16.74 -13.28 4.06
N PRO A 191 -16.11 -13.56 2.92
CA PRO A 191 -15.99 -12.60 1.84
C PRO A 191 -17.39 -12.11 1.46
N ALA A 192 -17.58 -10.79 1.49
CA ALA A 192 -18.86 -10.14 1.18
C ALA A 192 -19.20 -10.19 -0.34
N PHE A 193 -18.54 -11.05 -1.09
CA PHE A 193 -18.73 -11.19 -2.52
C PHE A 193 -19.81 -12.24 -2.80
N GLY A 194 -21.03 -11.77 -3.00
CA GLY A 194 -21.92 -12.42 -3.97
C GLY A 194 -21.22 -12.38 -5.33
N GLN A 195 -21.44 -13.39 -6.20
CA GLN A 195 -20.76 -13.44 -7.51
C GLN A 195 -20.95 -12.10 -8.25
N PRO A 196 -19.87 -11.33 -8.51
CA PRO A 196 -19.99 -10.05 -9.15
C PRO A 196 -20.38 -10.24 -10.62
N GLN A 197 -21.32 -9.42 -11.10
CA GLN A 197 -21.64 -9.35 -12.52
C GLN A 197 -20.47 -8.74 -13.35
N THR A 198 -19.54 -8.05 -12.67
CA THR A 198 -18.27 -7.56 -13.24
C THR A 198 -17.14 -7.82 -12.26
N PRO A 199 -15.89 -8.03 -12.74
CA PRO A 199 -14.72 -8.22 -11.87
C PRO A 199 -14.38 -6.98 -11.01
N TYR A 200 -15.08 -5.86 -11.21
CA TYR A 200 -14.82 -4.57 -10.59
C TYR A 200 -15.96 -4.08 -9.67
N TYR A 201 -16.80 -4.99 -9.17
CA TYR A 201 -17.90 -4.66 -8.26
C TYR A 201 -17.40 -4.22 -6.87
N LEU A 202 -18.00 -3.14 -6.36
CA LEU A 202 -17.72 -2.57 -5.03
C LEU A 202 -18.76 -3.03 -4.01
N PRO A 203 -18.36 -3.76 -2.95
CA PRO A 203 -19.26 -3.97 -1.81
C PRO A 203 -19.41 -2.66 -1.02
N GLN A 204 -20.64 -2.19 -0.81
CA GLN A 204 -20.93 -0.92 -0.14
C GLN A 204 -20.74 -0.92 1.39
N SER A 205 -20.07 -1.91 1.98
CA SER A 205 -20.10 -2.13 3.44
C SER A 205 -18.79 -1.84 4.19
N TYR A 206 -17.76 -1.28 3.55
CA TYR A 206 -16.51 -0.94 4.21
C TYR A 206 -16.48 0.52 4.63
N SER A 207 -16.09 0.77 5.89
CA SER A 207 -15.93 2.13 6.41
C SER A 207 -14.51 2.31 6.94
N PHE A 208 -13.77 3.22 6.31
CA PHE A 208 -12.48 3.69 6.80
C PHE A 208 -12.66 5.04 7.49
N PRO A 209 -11.94 5.34 8.57
CA PRO A 209 -11.90 6.68 9.16
C PRO A 209 -11.03 7.62 8.29
N VAL A 210 -11.50 7.93 7.09
CA VAL A 210 -10.73 8.64 6.04
C VAL A 210 -10.18 9.99 6.52
N SER A 211 -10.92 10.71 7.37
CA SER A 211 -10.47 11.99 7.94
C SER A 211 -9.12 11.89 8.68
N ARG A 212 -8.78 10.71 9.20
CA ARG A 212 -7.48 10.48 9.86
C ARG A 212 -6.29 10.54 8.90
N SER A 213 -6.51 10.38 7.59
CA SER A 213 -5.43 10.44 6.59
C SER A 213 -4.81 11.83 6.45
N ALA A 214 -5.51 12.90 6.85
CA ALA A 214 -5.02 14.29 6.78
C ALA A 214 -3.69 14.52 7.53
N GLY A 215 -3.41 13.70 8.55
CA GLY A 215 -2.13 13.74 9.28
C GLY A 215 -0.95 13.06 8.55
N LEU A 216 -1.18 12.26 7.50
CA LEU A 216 -0.13 11.51 6.81
C LEU A 216 0.65 12.41 5.86
N SER A 217 1.96 12.16 5.70
CA SER A 217 2.73 12.83 4.67
C SER A 217 2.44 12.23 3.29
N LEU A 218 2.46 13.08 2.26
CA LEU A 218 2.25 12.65 0.87
C LEU A 218 3.25 11.57 0.45
N GLU A 219 4.50 11.68 0.88
CA GLU A 219 5.55 10.72 0.52
C GLU A 219 5.22 9.30 1.01
N ARG A 220 4.69 9.19 2.24
CA ARG A 220 4.26 7.88 2.79
C ARG A 220 3.07 7.33 2.02
N VAL A 221 2.06 8.17 1.75
CA VAL A 221 0.88 7.77 0.97
C VAL A 221 1.29 7.35 -0.45
N ARG A 222 2.11 8.16 -1.12
CA ARG A 222 2.62 7.86 -2.46
C ARG A 222 3.37 6.52 -2.51
N THR A 223 4.21 6.25 -1.51
CA THR A 223 4.94 4.97 -1.44
C THR A 223 3.99 3.77 -1.42
N GLU A 224 2.86 3.86 -0.71
CA GLU A 224 1.86 2.80 -0.67
C GLU A 224 1.11 2.69 -2.02
N LEU A 225 0.78 3.83 -2.65
CA LEU A 225 0.14 3.86 -3.97
C LEU A 225 1.04 3.31 -5.08
N ASP A 226 2.31 3.67 -5.08
CA ASP A 226 3.30 3.16 -6.04
C ASP A 226 3.41 1.62 -5.93
N LYS A 227 3.46 1.09 -4.70
CA LYS A 227 3.47 -0.35 -4.44
C LYS A 227 2.14 -1.02 -4.80
N LEU A 228 1.01 -0.34 -4.63
CA LEU A 228 -0.31 -0.82 -5.05
C LEU A 228 -0.35 -0.97 -6.57
N LEU A 229 0.04 0.06 -7.30
CA LEU A 229 0.05 0.06 -8.77
C LEU A 229 0.97 -1.01 -9.35
N LEU A 230 2.08 -1.33 -8.69
CA LEU A 230 2.97 -2.44 -9.08
C LEU A 230 2.38 -3.83 -8.73
N GLY A 231 1.26 -3.90 -8.03
CA GLY A 231 0.58 -5.13 -7.69
C GLY A 231 0.01 -5.86 -8.91
N LYS A 232 -0.11 -7.19 -8.81
CA LYS A 232 -0.70 -8.03 -9.87
C LYS A 232 -2.21 -7.76 -10.02
N TRP A 233 -2.89 -7.39 -8.95
CA TRP A 233 -4.32 -7.10 -8.88
C TRP A 233 -4.55 -5.64 -8.45
N ALA A 234 -3.82 -4.72 -9.10
CA ALA A 234 -3.87 -3.29 -8.76
C ALA A 234 -5.30 -2.73 -8.82
N GLY A 235 -6.09 -3.14 -9.83
CA GLY A 235 -7.50 -2.78 -9.97
C GLY A 235 -8.32 -3.14 -8.74
N LYS A 236 -8.12 -4.32 -8.15
CA LYS A 236 -8.82 -4.73 -6.91
C LYS A 236 -8.49 -3.82 -5.72
N GLY A 237 -7.22 -3.41 -5.59
CA GLY A 237 -6.80 -2.47 -4.55
C GLY A 237 -7.36 -1.06 -4.77
N LEU A 238 -7.41 -0.59 -6.02
CA LEU A 238 -8.02 0.69 -6.40
C LEU A 238 -9.54 0.68 -6.14
N ILE A 239 -10.22 -0.44 -6.40
CA ILE A 239 -11.63 -0.62 -6.05
C ILE A 239 -11.86 -0.43 -4.55
N LEU A 240 -11.05 -1.08 -3.71
CA LEU A 240 -11.17 -0.90 -2.25
C LEU A 240 -10.92 0.56 -1.85
N MET A 241 -9.95 1.23 -2.45
CA MET A 241 -9.64 2.64 -2.20
C MET A 241 -10.83 3.56 -2.54
N MET A 242 -11.49 3.32 -3.67
CA MET A 242 -12.69 4.06 -4.07
C MET A 242 -13.89 3.75 -3.18
N ALA A 243 -14.16 2.46 -2.90
CA ALA A 243 -15.30 2.02 -2.07
C ALA A 243 -15.29 2.59 -0.67
N THR A 244 -14.11 2.89 -0.15
CA THR A 244 -13.91 3.42 1.20
C THR A 244 -13.81 4.95 1.24
N GLY A 245 -13.86 5.64 0.09
CA GLY A 245 -13.67 7.09 -0.04
C GLY A 245 -12.21 7.53 0.19
N LEU A 246 -11.27 6.58 0.24
CA LEU A 246 -9.86 6.90 0.54
C LEU A 246 -9.16 7.62 -0.62
N ALA A 247 -9.70 7.54 -1.83
CA ALA A 247 -9.20 8.28 -3.00
C ALA A 247 -9.32 9.80 -2.79
N ALA A 248 -10.44 10.28 -2.24
CA ALA A 248 -10.64 11.68 -1.85
C ALA A 248 -10.11 11.99 -0.43
N GLY A 249 -9.35 11.07 0.17
CA GLY A 249 -8.67 11.30 1.44
C GLY A 249 -7.66 12.44 1.32
N ARG A 250 -7.40 13.12 2.44
CA ARG A 250 -6.44 14.24 2.49
C ARG A 250 -5.13 13.77 3.10
N CYS A 251 -4.03 14.36 2.65
CA CYS A 251 -2.70 14.19 3.22
C CYS A 251 -1.98 15.53 3.25
N ARG A 252 -0.83 15.60 3.92
CA ARG A 252 -0.04 16.83 4.04
C ARG A 252 1.23 16.77 3.21
N VAL A 253 1.55 17.86 2.56
CA VAL A 253 2.82 18.09 1.88
C VAL A 253 3.57 19.22 2.58
N ARG A 254 4.90 19.10 2.66
CA ARG A 254 5.76 20.15 3.19
C ARG A 254 6.24 21.03 2.05
N GLU A 255 5.80 22.31 2.05
CA GLU A 255 6.23 23.32 1.08
C GLU A 255 6.85 24.49 1.84
N GLN A 256 8.06 24.88 1.51
CA GLN A 256 8.78 26.02 2.09
C GLN A 256 8.76 26.06 3.64
N GLY A 257 8.85 24.89 4.28
CA GLY A 257 8.87 24.77 5.74
C GLY A 257 7.50 24.70 6.42
N THR A 258 6.41 24.92 5.70
CA THR A 258 5.03 24.81 6.20
C THR A 258 4.35 23.55 5.68
N TYR A 259 3.32 23.07 6.40
CA TYR A 259 2.50 21.95 5.95
C TYR A 259 1.21 22.49 5.32
N ARG A 260 0.87 21.97 4.14
CA ARG A 260 -0.40 22.19 3.46
C ARG A 260 -1.11 20.85 3.28
N GLU A 261 -2.42 20.81 3.50
CA GLU A 261 -3.23 19.65 3.17
C GLU A 261 -3.59 19.68 1.68
N ILE A 262 -3.53 18.50 1.06
CA ILE A 262 -3.96 18.28 -0.32
C ILE A 262 -4.81 17.00 -0.36
N ASP A 263 -5.69 16.93 -1.34
CA ASP A 263 -6.43 15.71 -1.64
C ASP A 263 -5.51 14.72 -2.35
N VAL A 264 -5.74 13.41 -2.16
CA VAL A 264 -4.84 12.36 -2.67
C VAL A 264 -5.05 12.12 -4.16
N LEU A 265 -6.24 11.69 -4.58
CA LEU A 265 -6.62 11.41 -5.97
C LEU A 265 -8.13 11.67 -6.17
N PRO A 266 -8.62 12.89 -5.90
CA PRO A 266 -10.06 13.20 -5.96
C PRO A 266 -10.63 13.02 -7.37
N GLU A 267 -9.79 13.14 -8.41
CA GLU A 267 -10.20 13.04 -9.81
C GLU A 267 -10.75 11.66 -10.17
N LEU A 268 -10.36 10.62 -9.42
CA LEU A 268 -10.83 9.26 -9.68
C LEU A 268 -12.33 9.09 -9.36
N GLU A 269 -12.86 9.84 -8.38
CA GLU A 269 -14.28 9.73 -7.97
C GLU A 269 -15.24 10.08 -9.09
N HIS A 270 -14.84 10.95 -10.01
CA HIS A 270 -15.65 11.37 -11.14
C HIS A 270 -15.72 10.34 -12.28
N LEU A 271 -14.92 9.28 -12.22
CA LEU A 271 -14.86 8.25 -13.27
C LEU A 271 -15.86 7.12 -13.04
N ALA A 272 -16.24 6.85 -11.79
CA ALA A 272 -17.14 5.75 -11.44
C ALA A 272 -18.56 6.00 -11.97
N GLY A 273 -19.09 5.04 -12.71
CA GLY A 273 -20.42 5.15 -13.32
C GLY A 273 -20.51 6.13 -14.49
N LEU A 274 -19.37 6.68 -14.96
CA LEU A 274 -19.34 7.58 -16.11
C LEU A 274 -19.45 6.76 -17.40
N PRO A 275 -20.61 6.82 -18.11
CA PRO A 275 -20.86 5.93 -19.24
C PRO A 275 -19.93 6.24 -20.41
N GLN A 276 -19.56 5.24 -21.19
CA GLN A 276 -18.88 5.37 -22.47
C GLN A 276 -19.82 4.97 -23.62
N ASN A 277 -19.39 5.27 -24.85
CA ASN A 277 -20.14 4.85 -26.03
C ASN A 277 -20.10 3.31 -26.13
N GLN A 278 -21.24 2.66 -25.87
CA GLN A 278 -21.36 1.20 -25.85
C GLN A 278 -21.05 0.50 -27.19
N ARG A 279 -21.01 1.26 -28.30
CA ARG A 279 -20.57 0.73 -29.59
C ARG A 279 -19.08 0.36 -29.60
N PHE A 280 -18.28 1.04 -28.79
CA PHE A 280 -16.80 0.89 -28.77
C PHE A 280 -16.27 0.38 -27.44
N HIS A 281 -17.04 0.53 -26.35
CA HIS A 281 -16.61 0.21 -25.00
C HIS A 281 -17.66 -0.64 -24.28
N CYS A 282 -17.22 -1.74 -23.68
CA CYS A 282 -18.06 -2.62 -22.85
C CYS A 282 -18.07 -2.20 -21.36
N TYR A 283 -17.22 -1.25 -20.97
CA TYR A 283 -17.02 -0.78 -19.61
C TYR A 283 -17.39 0.71 -19.49
N ASP A 284 -17.73 1.17 -18.28
CA ASP A 284 -17.67 2.60 -17.95
C ASP A 284 -16.21 3.12 -17.93
N VAL A 285 -16.01 4.42 -17.68
CA VAL A 285 -14.65 5.00 -17.68
C VAL A 285 -13.80 4.43 -16.57
N TRP A 286 -14.37 4.19 -15.39
CA TRP A 286 -13.64 3.62 -14.25
C TRP A 286 -13.22 2.18 -14.50
N GLU A 287 -14.16 1.33 -14.90
CA GLU A 287 -13.89 -0.08 -15.23
C GLU A 287 -12.86 -0.21 -16.36
N HIS A 288 -12.96 0.67 -17.38
CA HIS A 288 -11.96 0.76 -18.45
C HIS A 288 -10.57 1.10 -17.90
N THR A 289 -10.49 2.09 -17.01
CA THR A 289 -9.22 2.50 -16.37
C THR A 289 -8.62 1.37 -15.57
N LEU A 290 -9.42 0.65 -14.77
CA LEU A 290 -8.96 -0.51 -13.99
C LEU A 290 -8.45 -1.63 -14.89
N ALA A 291 -9.19 -1.94 -15.96
CA ALA A 291 -8.79 -2.95 -16.93
C ALA A 291 -7.48 -2.57 -17.65
N ALA A 292 -7.31 -1.30 -18.02
CA ALA A 292 -6.07 -0.80 -18.61
C ALA A 292 -4.87 -0.96 -17.66
N VAL A 293 -5.04 -0.59 -16.38
CA VAL A 293 -4.00 -0.77 -15.36
C VAL A 293 -3.65 -2.23 -15.18
N ASP A 294 -4.63 -3.13 -14.96
CA ASP A 294 -4.37 -4.54 -14.66
C ASP A 294 -3.72 -5.31 -15.83
N ASN A 295 -4.09 -4.98 -17.07
CA ASN A 295 -3.55 -5.62 -18.27
C ASN A 295 -2.24 -5.00 -18.78
N SER A 296 -1.72 -3.95 -18.14
CA SER A 296 -0.49 -3.30 -18.53
C SER A 296 0.76 -3.93 -17.87
N PRO A 297 1.96 -3.71 -18.44
CA PRO A 297 3.21 -4.04 -17.77
C PRO A 297 3.29 -3.40 -16.37
N ARG A 298 3.84 -4.15 -15.40
CA ARG A 298 4.03 -3.65 -14.03
C ARG A 298 5.22 -2.69 -13.93
N GLN A 299 5.13 -1.60 -14.70
CA GLN A 299 6.07 -0.49 -14.71
C GLN A 299 5.36 0.75 -14.17
N LEU A 300 5.94 1.37 -13.17
CA LEU A 300 5.27 2.41 -12.39
C LEU A 300 4.78 3.58 -13.25
N ALA A 301 5.63 4.09 -14.14
CA ALA A 301 5.28 5.23 -15.02
C ALA A 301 4.10 4.88 -15.94
N ILE A 302 4.07 3.66 -16.50
CA ILE A 302 2.99 3.21 -17.38
C ILE A 302 1.68 3.13 -16.59
N ARG A 303 1.71 2.52 -15.40
CA ARG A 303 0.51 2.33 -14.59
C ARG A 303 -0.05 3.64 -14.03
N TRP A 304 0.79 4.59 -13.65
CA TRP A 304 0.34 5.94 -13.32
C TRP A 304 -0.26 6.65 -14.54
N ALA A 305 0.38 6.57 -15.71
CA ALA A 305 -0.17 7.15 -16.92
C ALA A 305 -1.55 6.56 -17.26
N LEU A 306 -1.72 5.24 -17.16
CA LEU A 306 -3.00 4.59 -17.41
C LEU A 306 -4.06 4.87 -16.33
N LEU A 307 -3.68 5.04 -15.08
CA LEU A 307 -4.62 5.45 -14.03
C LEU A 307 -5.19 6.85 -14.29
N LEU A 308 -4.37 7.75 -14.84
CA LEU A 308 -4.71 9.16 -14.98
C LEU A 308 -5.13 9.57 -16.41
N HIS A 309 -5.05 8.67 -17.42
CA HIS A 309 -5.25 9.05 -18.84
C HIS A 309 -6.63 9.60 -19.14
N ASP A 310 -7.65 9.18 -18.42
CA ASP A 310 -9.06 9.51 -18.65
C ASP A 310 -9.67 10.40 -17.56
N VAL A 311 -8.90 10.87 -16.59
CA VAL A 311 -9.42 11.69 -15.46
C VAL A 311 -10.14 12.95 -15.93
N ALA A 312 -9.72 13.53 -17.04
CA ALA A 312 -10.37 14.70 -17.63
C ALA A 312 -11.81 14.42 -18.12
N LYS A 313 -12.14 13.16 -18.47
CA LYS A 313 -13.49 12.80 -18.94
C LYS A 313 -14.58 13.05 -17.89
N GLY A 314 -14.23 13.03 -16.60
CA GLY A 314 -15.13 13.31 -15.49
C GLY A 314 -15.34 14.80 -15.20
N LEU A 315 -14.55 15.69 -15.80
CA LEU A 315 -14.62 17.12 -15.52
C LEU A 315 -15.80 17.78 -16.27
N PRO A 316 -16.47 18.78 -15.66
CA PRO A 316 -17.52 19.53 -16.30
C PRO A 316 -17.06 20.21 -17.60
N GLY A 317 -17.86 20.08 -18.68
CA GLY A 317 -17.60 20.73 -19.96
C GLY A 317 -16.55 20.05 -20.86
N ILE A 318 -15.93 18.95 -20.42
CA ILE A 318 -14.98 18.20 -21.25
C ILE A 318 -15.68 17.22 -22.18
N ARG A 319 -16.74 16.56 -21.72
CA ARG A 319 -17.53 15.64 -22.55
C ARG A 319 -18.72 16.34 -23.18
N THR A 320 -18.90 16.06 -24.45
CA THR A 320 -20.09 16.48 -25.21
C THR A 320 -20.90 15.26 -25.62
N LEU A 321 -22.18 15.44 -25.85
CA LEU A 321 -23.02 14.39 -26.43
C LEU A 321 -22.99 14.55 -27.96
N ASN A 322 -22.93 13.44 -28.68
CA ASN A 322 -23.09 13.45 -30.14
C ASN A 322 -24.57 13.75 -30.50
N LYS A 323 -24.87 13.85 -31.80
CA LYS A 323 -26.23 14.13 -32.29
C LYS A 323 -27.27 13.07 -31.90
N GLU A 324 -26.82 11.90 -31.49
CA GLU A 324 -27.63 10.77 -31.03
C GLU A 324 -27.80 10.72 -29.51
N GLY A 325 -27.28 11.73 -28.80
CA GLY A 325 -27.34 11.81 -27.34
C GLY A 325 -26.35 10.88 -26.61
N GLN A 326 -25.42 10.26 -27.34
CA GLN A 326 -24.39 9.41 -26.75
C GLN A 326 -23.13 10.22 -26.43
N PRO A 327 -22.35 9.81 -25.39
CA PRO A 327 -21.08 10.44 -25.07
C PRO A 327 -20.14 10.44 -26.27
N SER A 328 -19.58 11.60 -26.62
CA SER A 328 -18.52 11.72 -27.62
C SER A 328 -17.22 11.26 -27.03
N ASP A 329 -16.62 10.21 -27.60
CA ASP A 329 -15.36 9.63 -27.12
C ASP A 329 -14.12 10.43 -27.56
N HIS A 330 -14.33 11.49 -28.36
CA HIS A 330 -13.27 12.34 -28.88
C HIS A 330 -13.45 13.76 -28.38
N GLY A 331 -12.72 14.12 -27.33
CA GLY A 331 -12.52 15.51 -26.90
C GLY A 331 -11.83 16.40 -27.97
N HIS A 332 -11.62 15.89 -29.19
CA HIS A 332 -11.00 16.61 -30.30
C HIS A 332 -11.88 17.71 -30.93
N GLU A 333 -13.21 17.63 -30.83
CA GLU A 333 -14.06 18.66 -31.42
C GLU A 333 -14.22 19.91 -30.55
N ALA A 334 -14.13 19.79 -29.22
CA ALA A 334 -14.18 20.95 -28.32
C ALA A 334 -12.91 21.82 -28.36
N GLY A 335 -11.74 21.19 -28.63
CA GLY A 335 -10.45 21.91 -28.69
C GLY A 335 -10.23 22.75 -29.95
N GLN A 336 -10.90 22.40 -31.06
CA GLN A 336 -10.75 23.17 -32.33
C GLN A 336 -11.52 24.48 -32.33
N GLY A 337 -12.59 24.62 -31.53
CA GLY A 337 -13.38 25.85 -31.44
C GLY A 337 -12.68 26.96 -30.68
N HIS A 338 -11.86 26.67 -29.70
CA HIS A 338 -11.20 27.69 -28.86
C HIS A 338 -9.82 28.14 -29.37
N ILE A 339 -9.15 27.33 -30.18
CA ILE A 339 -7.81 27.71 -30.72
C ILE A 339 -7.94 28.70 -31.89
N ARG A 340 -9.13 28.88 -32.52
CA ARG A 340 -9.32 29.83 -33.63
C ARG A 340 -9.51 31.30 -33.22
N GLN A 341 -9.65 31.62 -31.93
CA GLN A 341 -9.90 33.01 -31.51
C GLN A 341 -8.67 33.81 -31.05
N HIS A 342 -7.48 33.22 -31.02
CA HIS A 342 -6.25 33.96 -30.73
C HIS A 342 -5.19 33.78 -31.82
N ARG A 343 -5.49 34.30 -33.05
CA ARG A 343 -4.44 34.79 -33.93
C ARG A 343 -4.26 36.28 -33.68
N PRO A 344 -3.08 36.75 -33.27
CA PRO A 344 -2.79 38.19 -33.27
C PRO A 344 -2.89 38.69 -34.72
N GLY A 345 -3.69 39.71 -34.92
CA GLY A 345 -3.84 40.34 -36.22
C GLY A 345 -2.50 40.86 -36.76
N HIS A 346 -2.22 40.47 -37.98
CA HIS A 346 -1.19 41.14 -38.75
C HIS A 346 -1.65 42.60 -38.96
N HIS A 347 -1.00 43.53 -38.28
CA HIS A 347 -1.02 44.93 -38.69
C HIS A 347 -0.16 45.06 -39.94
N GLU A 348 -0.82 45.15 -41.08
CA GLU A 348 -0.24 45.77 -42.26
C GLU A 348 -0.06 47.26 -41.97
N GLY A 349 1.15 47.66 -41.69
CA GLY A 349 1.57 49.06 -41.65
C GLY A 349 2.09 49.46 -43.00
N THR A 350 1.19 50.05 -43.80
CA THR A 350 1.60 50.94 -44.92
C THR A 350 2.20 52.21 -44.33
N GLY A 351 3.40 52.55 -44.71
CA GLY A 351 4.01 53.78 -44.29
C GLY A 351 5.23 54.16 -45.12
N HIS A 352 4.97 55.00 -46.15
CA HIS A 352 5.91 55.79 -46.95
C HIS A 352 6.88 56.63 -46.10
N GLY A 353 8.09 56.85 -46.64
CA GLY A 353 8.81 58.07 -46.37
C GLY A 353 10.33 57.96 -46.24
N ARG A 354 11.04 58.12 -47.35
CA ARG A 354 12.24 58.92 -47.59
C ARG A 354 12.96 59.54 -46.37
N LEU A 355 14.17 59.23 -46.17
CA LEU A 355 15.46 59.89 -46.54
C LEU A 355 16.59 59.01 -46.04
#